data_e786bb925bc0ae8d6cf95f0154b16d40
#
_entry.id   e786bb925bc0ae8d6cf95f0154b16d40
#
_cell.length_a   1.000
_cell.length_b   1.000
_cell.length_c   1.000
_cell.angle_alpha   90.00
_cell.angle_beta   90.00
_cell.angle_gamma   90.00
#
_symmetry.space_group_name_H-M   'P 1'
#
loop_
_entity.id
_entity.type
_entity.pdbx_description
1 polymer ?
#
loop_
_entity_poly.entity_id
_entity_poly.type
_entity_poly.pdbx_seq_one_letter_code
_entity_poly.pdbx_strand_id
1 'polypeptide(L)'
;SYIEKGLLEHPETDGIFASSDLIAAQVLQRLYAMGKRVPEDIKVVGFDDTVIAGITTPSITTIHQPIEEMSELSIAYIDRRRKGEMVPNVTTMPVSLVVRGSA
;
A
#
# COMPACT_ATOMS: atom_id res chain seq x y z
N SER A 1 21.07 -1.61 -4.79
CA SER A 1 19.62 -1.45 -5.03
C SER A 1 19.23 0.03 -4.91
N TYR A 2 18.05 0.36 -5.41
CA TYR A 2 17.53 1.72 -5.32
C TYR A 2 17.35 2.18 -3.88
N ILE A 3 16.99 1.26 -2.99
CA ILE A 3 16.78 1.58 -1.56
C ILE A 3 18.10 1.96 -0.92
N GLU A 4 19.15 1.16 -1.11
CA GLU A 4 20.48 1.45 -0.58
C GLU A 4 21.00 2.78 -1.10
N LYS A 5 20.91 2.99 -2.40
CA LYS A 5 21.34 4.24 -3.04
C LYS A 5 20.58 5.44 -2.49
N GLY A 6 19.24 5.34 -2.39
CA GLY A 6 18.41 6.41 -1.87
C GLY A 6 18.77 6.77 -0.44
N LEU A 7 19.03 5.79 0.41
CA LEU A 7 19.41 6.03 1.80
C LEU A 7 20.81 6.61 1.94
N LEU A 8 21.74 6.27 1.04
CA LEU A 8 23.06 6.88 1.02
C LEU A 8 23.00 8.34 0.59
N GLU A 9 22.17 8.67 -0.39
CA GLU A 9 21.97 10.03 -0.86
C GLU A 9 21.15 10.88 0.11
N HIS A 10 20.24 10.23 0.87
CA HIS A 10 19.32 10.88 1.81
C HIS A 10 19.39 10.17 3.18
N PRO A 11 20.50 10.36 3.93
CA PRO A 11 20.67 9.66 5.20
C PRO A 11 19.69 10.12 6.28
N GLU A 12 19.00 11.24 6.08
CA GLU A 12 17.95 11.78 6.97
C GLU A 12 16.62 11.05 6.82
N THR A 13 16.49 10.12 5.87
CA THR A 13 15.24 9.40 5.61
C THR A 13 14.79 8.62 6.84
N ASP A 14 13.55 8.86 7.29
CA ASP A 14 12.93 8.17 8.42
C ASP A 14 11.62 7.47 8.07
N GLY A 15 11.17 7.60 6.82
CA GLY A 15 9.97 6.95 6.34
C GLY A 15 10.02 6.63 4.85
N ILE A 16 9.41 5.52 4.47
CA ILE A 16 9.30 5.08 3.07
C ILE A 16 7.85 4.70 2.80
N PHE A 17 7.29 5.31 1.76
CA PHE A 17 5.97 4.94 1.24
C PHE A 17 6.17 4.11 -0.02
N ALA A 18 5.69 2.87 0.01
CA ALA A 18 5.77 1.95 -1.12
C ALA A 18 4.44 1.93 -1.88
N SER A 19 4.50 1.79 -3.19
CA SER A 19 3.32 1.81 -4.05
C SER A 19 2.44 0.55 -3.95
N SER A 20 2.93 -0.50 -3.28
CA SER A 20 2.17 -1.71 -3.01
C SER A 20 2.72 -2.41 -1.76
N ASP A 21 1.92 -3.33 -1.18
CA ASP A 21 2.38 -4.13 -0.04
C ASP A 21 3.52 -5.07 -0.42
N LEU A 22 3.55 -5.56 -1.65
CA LEU A 22 4.64 -6.40 -2.12
C LEU A 22 5.96 -5.62 -2.13
N ILE A 23 5.94 -4.41 -2.66
CA ILE A 23 7.12 -3.55 -2.66
C ILE A 23 7.51 -3.19 -1.23
N ALA A 24 6.53 -2.88 -0.37
CA ALA A 24 6.79 -2.63 1.06
C ALA A 24 7.49 -3.82 1.72
N ALA A 25 7.06 -5.04 1.43
CA ALA A 25 7.70 -6.26 1.96
C ALA A 25 9.15 -6.39 1.49
N GLN A 26 9.41 -6.07 0.22
CA GLN A 26 10.78 -6.05 -0.32
C GLN A 26 11.64 -4.98 0.35
N VAL A 27 11.05 -3.81 0.63
CA VAL A 27 11.72 -2.74 1.38
C VAL A 27 12.09 -3.21 2.79
N LEU A 28 11.16 -3.87 3.50
CA LEU A 28 11.44 -4.42 4.83
C LEU A 28 12.62 -5.38 4.81
N GLN A 29 12.63 -6.27 3.83
CA GLN A 29 13.71 -7.25 3.70
C GLN A 29 15.06 -6.58 3.46
N ARG A 30 15.09 -5.58 2.61
CA ARG A 30 16.33 -4.83 2.33
C ARG A 30 16.81 -4.03 3.53
N LEU A 31 15.89 -3.37 4.23
CA LEU A 31 16.25 -2.62 5.44
C LEU A 31 16.79 -3.53 6.53
N TYR A 32 16.19 -4.70 6.70
CA TYR A 32 16.69 -5.70 7.64
C TYR A 32 18.14 -6.11 7.29
N ALA A 33 18.41 -6.36 6.01
CA ALA A 33 19.74 -6.73 5.55
C ALA A 33 20.77 -5.61 5.77
N MET A 34 20.33 -4.35 5.79
CA MET A 34 21.17 -3.19 6.05
C MET A 34 21.33 -2.87 7.55
N GLY A 35 20.73 -3.67 8.43
CA GLY A 35 20.76 -3.42 9.86
C GLY A 35 19.86 -2.30 10.33
N LYS A 36 18.90 -1.86 9.51
CA LYS A 36 17.93 -0.83 9.88
C LYS A 36 16.72 -1.46 10.56
N ARG A 37 16.28 -0.83 11.64
CA ARG A 37 15.10 -1.30 12.38
C ARG A 37 13.84 -0.60 11.87
N VAL A 38 12.77 -1.37 11.75
CA VAL A 38 11.44 -0.86 11.37
C VAL A 38 10.48 -1.15 12.52
N PRO A 39 9.80 -0.18 13.11
CA PRO A 39 9.67 1.22 12.71
C PRO A 39 10.70 2.18 13.35
N GLU A 40 11.61 1.69 14.21
CA GLU A 40 12.42 2.55 15.06
C GLU A 40 13.35 3.47 14.26
N ASP A 41 14.05 2.95 13.27
CA ASP A 41 14.95 3.74 12.42
C ASP A 41 14.24 4.31 11.20
N ILE A 42 13.40 3.48 10.56
CA ILE A 42 12.67 3.85 9.36
C ILE A 42 11.27 3.25 9.42
N LYS A 43 10.25 4.07 9.19
CA LYS A 43 8.86 3.61 9.07
C LYS A 43 8.57 3.24 7.62
N VAL A 44 7.75 2.22 7.42
CA VAL A 44 7.38 1.74 6.08
C VAL A 44 5.86 1.67 5.99
N VAL A 45 5.31 2.23 4.92
CA VAL A 45 3.88 2.19 4.63
C VAL A 45 3.68 1.58 3.25
N GLY A 46 2.76 0.64 3.14
CA GLY A 46 2.39 0.01 1.88
C GLY A 46 1.09 0.57 1.31
N PHE A 47 0.54 -0.15 0.34
CA PHE A 47 -0.71 0.23 -0.31
C PHE A 47 -1.44 -1.03 -0.79
N ASP A 48 -2.74 -1.07 -0.64
CA ASP A 48 -3.74 -2.07 -1.05
C ASP A 48 -4.29 -2.95 0.08
N ASP A 49 -3.57 -3.13 1.18
CA ASP A 49 -3.98 -4.01 2.29
C ASP A 49 -4.20 -5.45 1.82
N THR A 50 -3.20 -6.00 1.16
CA THR A 50 -3.19 -7.39 0.72
C THR A 50 -2.82 -8.34 1.87
N VAL A 51 -2.95 -9.63 1.64
CA VAL A 51 -2.53 -10.67 2.62
C VAL A 51 -1.09 -10.46 3.07
N ILE A 52 -0.23 -9.99 2.18
CA ILE A 52 1.20 -9.75 2.46
C ILE A 52 1.38 -8.80 3.64
N ALA A 53 0.54 -7.76 3.74
CA ALA A 53 0.65 -6.77 4.81
C ALA A 53 0.50 -7.38 6.20
N GLY A 54 -0.28 -8.43 6.34
CA GLY A 54 -0.51 -9.09 7.62
C GLY A 54 0.48 -10.20 7.98
N ILE A 55 1.28 -10.68 7.02
CA ILE A 55 2.16 -11.83 7.24
C ILE A 55 3.65 -11.46 7.36
N THR A 56 4.03 -10.23 7.12
CA THR A 56 5.40 -9.78 7.28
C THR A 56 5.74 -9.51 8.74
N THR A 57 7.04 -9.39 9.05
CA THR A 57 7.52 -9.01 10.38
C THR A 57 8.46 -7.80 10.23
N PRO A 58 8.09 -6.62 10.73
CA PRO A 58 6.78 -6.29 11.29
C PRO A 58 5.67 -6.32 10.24
N SER A 59 4.42 -6.47 10.68
CA SER A 59 3.29 -6.36 9.76
C SER A 59 3.18 -4.93 9.23
N ILE A 60 2.69 -4.79 8.00
CA ILE A 60 2.78 -3.53 7.25
C ILE A 60 1.56 -2.65 7.48
N THR A 61 1.81 -1.42 7.94
CA THR A 61 0.84 -0.34 7.90
C THR A 61 0.58 0.00 6.44
N THR A 62 -0.67 0.03 6.02
CA THR A 62 -1.04 0.14 4.61
C THR A 62 -2.34 0.92 4.41
N ILE A 63 -2.60 1.30 3.18
CA ILE A 63 -3.84 1.94 2.77
C ILE A 63 -4.78 0.86 2.26
N HIS A 64 -5.95 0.73 2.90
CA HIS A 64 -6.98 -0.20 2.48
C HIS A 64 -7.88 0.44 1.43
N GLN A 65 -8.01 -0.22 0.28
CA GLN A 65 -8.98 0.15 -0.75
C GLN A 65 -10.20 -0.77 -0.63
N PRO A 66 -11.42 -0.25 -0.82
CA PRO A 66 -12.62 -1.07 -0.78
C PRO A 66 -12.80 -1.85 -2.10
N ILE A 67 -11.90 -2.81 -2.36
CA ILE A 67 -11.81 -3.53 -3.63
C ILE A 67 -13.12 -4.26 -3.97
N GLU A 68 -13.74 -4.93 -2.98
CA GLU A 68 -14.99 -5.66 -3.21
C GLU A 68 -16.12 -4.71 -3.63
N GLU A 69 -16.26 -3.59 -2.91
CA GLU A 69 -17.27 -2.58 -3.23
C GLU A 69 -17.01 -1.95 -4.60
N MET A 70 -15.73 -1.68 -4.91
CA MET A 70 -15.34 -1.15 -6.22
C MET A 70 -15.68 -2.11 -7.33
N SER A 71 -15.43 -3.41 -7.12
CA SER A 71 -15.73 -4.46 -8.11
C SER A 71 -17.23 -4.60 -8.33
N GLU A 72 -18.02 -4.63 -7.25
CA GLU A 72 -19.48 -4.70 -7.33
C GLU A 72 -20.07 -3.50 -8.07
N LEU A 73 -19.58 -2.31 -7.74
CA LEU A 73 -20.05 -1.08 -8.37
C LEU A 73 -19.66 -1.04 -9.86
N SER A 74 -18.47 -1.50 -10.20
CA SER A 74 -18.01 -1.60 -11.60
C SER A 74 -18.92 -2.52 -12.42
N ILE A 75 -19.29 -3.68 -11.87
CA ILE A 75 -20.20 -4.62 -12.53
C ILE A 75 -21.58 -3.99 -12.70
N ALA A 76 -22.09 -3.33 -11.66
CA ALA A 76 -23.38 -2.66 -11.71
C ALA A 76 -23.41 -1.55 -12.77
N TYR A 77 -22.33 -0.77 -12.90
CA TYR A 77 -22.24 0.30 -13.89
C TYR A 77 -22.17 -0.26 -15.32
N ILE A 78 -21.42 -1.35 -15.53
CA ILE A 78 -21.37 -2.00 -16.84
C ILE A 78 -22.75 -2.51 -17.25
N ASP A 79 -23.48 -3.14 -16.32
CA ASP A 79 -24.81 -3.65 -16.58
C ASP A 79 -25.79 -2.52 -16.91
N ARG A 80 -25.78 -1.44 -16.13
CA ARG A 80 -26.64 -0.26 -16.37
C ARG A 80 -26.33 0.38 -17.72
N ARG A 81 -25.06 0.52 -18.06
CA ARG A 81 -24.63 1.11 -19.32
C ARG A 81 -25.06 0.24 -20.52
N ARG A 82 -25.00 -1.06 -20.38
CA ARG A 82 -25.46 -2.01 -21.39
C ARG A 82 -26.97 -1.87 -21.62
N LYS A 83 -27.75 -1.52 -20.59
CA LYS A 83 -29.19 -1.27 -20.68
C LYS A 83 -29.52 0.14 -21.18
N GLY A 84 -28.54 0.94 -21.52
CA GLY A 84 -28.73 2.30 -21.99
C GLY A 84 -28.93 3.34 -20.91
N GLU A 85 -28.70 2.99 -19.65
CA GLU A 85 -28.80 3.91 -18.52
C GLU A 85 -27.52 4.75 -18.40
N MET A 86 -27.68 5.96 -17.86
CA MET A 86 -26.52 6.82 -17.58
C MET A 86 -25.81 6.37 -16.31
N VAL A 87 -24.46 6.41 -16.35
CA VAL A 87 -23.61 6.14 -15.20
C VAL A 87 -22.61 7.28 -15.04
N PRO A 88 -22.10 7.55 -13.81
CA PRO A 88 -21.06 8.55 -13.61
C PRO A 88 -19.77 8.19 -14.38
N ASN A 89 -19.10 9.21 -14.92
CA ASN A 89 -17.79 9.02 -15.55
C ASN A 89 -16.71 8.69 -14.53
N VAL A 90 -16.83 9.25 -13.32
CA VAL A 90 -15.88 9.07 -12.22
C VAL A 90 -16.67 8.83 -10.95
N THR A 91 -16.29 7.81 -10.21
CA THR A 91 -16.82 7.54 -8.86
C THR A 91 -15.64 7.37 -7.91
N THR A 92 -15.61 8.18 -6.87
CA THR A 92 -14.56 8.13 -5.85
C THR A 92 -15.08 7.36 -4.64
N MET A 93 -14.30 6.40 -4.16
CA MET A 93 -14.60 5.64 -2.95
C MET A 93 -13.53 5.91 -1.89
N PRO A 94 -13.91 5.99 -0.61
CA PRO A 94 -12.95 6.29 0.45
C PRO A 94 -11.96 5.15 0.65
N VAL A 95 -10.73 5.51 0.96
CA VAL A 95 -9.71 4.59 1.44
C VAL A 95 -9.49 4.81 2.94
N SER A 96 -8.85 3.87 3.60
CA SER A 96 -8.57 3.98 5.04
C SER A 96 -7.15 3.54 5.35
N LEU A 97 -6.56 4.13 6.39
CA LEU A 97 -5.25 3.73 6.88
C LEU A 97 -5.42 2.59 7.88
N VAL A 98 -4.72 1.49 7.64
CA VAL A 98 -4.66 0.34 8.55
C VAL A 98 -3.30 0.38 9.24
N VAL A 99 -3.29 0.75 10.50
CA VAL A 99 -2.05 0.87 11.29
C VAL A 99 -1.63 -0.49 11.81
N ARG A 100 -0.37 -0.87 11.52
CA ARG A 100 0.26 -2.10 12.00
C ARG A 100 1.65 -1.79 12.54
N GLY A 101 2.53 -2.79 12.55
CA GLY A 101 3.83 -2.66 13.20
C GLY A 101 4.88 -1.85 12.45
N SER A 102 4.76 -1.65 11.13
CA SER A 102 5.80 -1.00 10.33
C SER A 102 5.79 0.54 10.39
N ALA A 103 4.76 1.10 10.94
CA ALA A 103 4.67 2.56 11.06
C ALA A 103 3.70 2.96 12.18
#